data_a9491f4d14725275f292ca62291fe118
#
_entry.id   a9491f4d14725275f292ca62291fe118
#
_cell.length_a   1.000
_cell.length_b   1.000
_cell.length_c   1.000
_cell.angle_alpha   90.00
_cell.angle_beta   90.00
_cell.angle_gamma   90.00
#
_symmetry.space_group_name_H-M   'P 1'
#
loop_
_entity.id
_entity.type
_entity.pdbx_description
1 polymer ?
#
loop_
_entity_poly.entity_id
_entity_poly.type
_entity_poly.pdbx_seq_one_letter_code
_entity_poly.pdbx_strand_id
1 'polypeptide(L)'
;MPPHVTLVNPPSPSGCTGHWSITLLGLGYLAAVLEKNRYEVDVIDCQALNISFEEVKNELRKRQPDVIGLTSTTLTYKSALHIIKIAKEVCPNCLTVIGGSHVTFWDDKALQECPQLDIVVRKEGENTLLELMQKLEAGKSFGDVLGITCRKDGKIVKNPDRPYIEDLDSLPFPARHLWPLDQIRKIEDIFYLTTSRGCTFWCEFCAAVRMFGRRFRMRRPKNVVDELEYLHNTYGATNFTFCDDAFTVDQSRTEELCEEIMKRKLKIKWNCGTRIDMLTKELLIKMKEAGCISVWSGVESGAQQILDAMKKGISVEQTIRVFGWLRELGLKTAPNVILGFPGETKKTAWKTITFVEKISPDYVGFYNIATPFPGTPMYDYIMEKGWLRVTDFDKYDTATPIFETPMLSMKELKEIREQAFHHFYLRPTYILRMFAKGGMHGLSATRTALEHLLKSIKLKLQRL
;
A
#
# COMPACT_ATOMS: atom_id res chain seq x y z
N MET A 1 -17.04 26.82 18.08
CA MET A 1 -17.12 25.35 18.19
C MET A 1 -15.88 24.78 17.52
N PRO A 2 -15.32 23.67 17.97
CA PRO A 2 -14.22 23.02 17.26
C PRO A 2 -14.68 22.63 15.84
N PRO A 3 -13.80 22.75 14.84
CA PRO A 3 -14.15 22.41 13.46
C PRO A 3 -14.52 20.93 13.30
N HIS A 4 -15.56 20.66 12.53
CA HIS A 4 -15.97 19.32 12.12
C HIS A 4 -15.16 18.86 10.91
N VAL A 5 -14.58 17.64 10.98
CA VAL A 5 -13.68 17.09 9.95
C VAL A 5 -14.29 15.85 9.32
N THR A 6 -14.46 15.85 8.00
CA THR A 6 -14.78 14.63 7.23
C THR A 6 -13.52 14.13 6.50
N LEU A 7 -13.09 12.91 6.82
CA LEU A 7 -11.99 12.24 6.13
C LEU A 7 -12.53 11.33 5.02
N VAL A 8 -11.93 11.41 3.84
CA VAL A 8 -12.43 10.69 2.66
C VAL A 8 -11.36 9.80 2.05
N ASN A 9 -11.69 8.52 1.86
CA ASN A 9 -10.94 7.59 1.02
C ASN A 9 -11.59 7.56 -0.37
N PRO A 10 -10.96 8.14 -1.41
CA PRO A 10 -11.58 8.26 -2.73
C PRO A 10 -11.74 6.91 -3.43
N PRO A 11 -12.69 6.78 -4.38
CA PRO A 11 -12.84 5.57 -5.16
C PRO A 11 -11.63 5.31 -6.06
N SER A 12 -11.30 4.04 -6.26
CA SER A 12 -10.36 3.62 -7.30
C SER A 12 -11.00 3.70 -8.69
N PRO A 13 -10.20 3.89 -9.76
CA PRO A 13 -10.72 3.84 -11.13
C PRO A 13 -11.42 2.51 -11.42
N SER A 14 -12.44 2.54 -12.29
CA SER A 14 -13.20 1.36 -12.69
C SER A 14 -12.30 0.26 -13.26
N GLY A 15 -12.45 -0.96 -12.78
CA GLY A 15 -11.67 -2.13 -13.21
C GLY A 15 -10.44 -2.45 -12.36
N CYS A 16 -10.09 -1.62 -11.39
CA CYS A 16 -9.06 -1.95 -10.40
C CYS A 16 -9.71 -2.77 -9.28
N THR A 17 -9.55 -4.10 -9.35
CA THR A 17 -10.14 -5.05 -8.39
C THR A 17 -9.22 -5.28 -7.19
N GLY A 18 -8.84 -4.25 -6.49
CA GLY A 18 -8.10 -4.38 -5.23
C GLY A 18 -8.90 -3.73 -4.11
N HIS A 19 -9.61 -4.51 -3.31
CA HIS A 19 -10.14 -4.02 -2.03
C HIS A 19 -8.95 -3.82 -1.09
N TRP A 20 -8.40 -2.61 -1.07
CA TRP A 20 -7.25 -2.28 -0.23
C TRP A 20 -7.75 -1.72 1.10
N SER A 21 -8.17 -2.58 2.01
CA SER A 21 -8.49 -2.20 3.41
C SER A 21 -7.29 -1.55 4.14
N ILE A 22 -6.10 -1.62 3.55
CA ILE A 22 -4.88 -0.98 4.05
C ILE A 22 -5.04 0.55 4.18
N THR A 23 -5.83 1.18 3.33
CA THR A 23 -6.07 2.63 3.37
C THR A 23 -6.73 3.09 4.67
N LEU A 24 -7.42 2.19 5.37
CA LEU A 24 -8.03 2.48 6.66
C LEU A 24 -7.02 2.96 7.71
N LEU A 25 -5.79 2.44 7.71
CA LEU A 25 -4.81 2.75 8.75
C LEU A 25 -4.42 4.23 8.77
N GLY A 26 -4.07 4.80 7.62
CA GLY A 26 -3.66 6.21 7.55
C GLY A 26 -4.75 7.15 8.03
N LEU A 27 -5.95 7.06 7.48
CA LEU A 27 -7.09 7.87 7.92
C LEU A 27 -7.51 7.55 9.36
N GLY A 28 -7.40 6.28 9.77
CA GLY A 28 -7.70 5.84 11.12
C GLY A 28 -6.79 6.47 12.17
N TYR A 29 -5.49 6.62 11.89
CA TYR A 29 -4.57 7.33 12.77
C TYR A 29 -4.87 8.83 12.82
N LEU A 30 -5.14 9.46 11.67
CA LEU A 30 -5.55 10.87 11.61
C LEU A 30 -6.80 11.13 12.45
N ALA A 31 -7.83 10.32 12.26
CA ALA A 31 -9.07 10.40 13.01
C ALA A 31 -8.84 10.22 14.52
N ALA A 32 -8.09 9.20 14.92
CA ALA A 32 -7.81 8.92 16.33
C ALA A 32 -7.05 10.06 17.02
N VAL A 33 -6.10 10.70 16.32
CA VAL A 33 -5.39 11.87 16.87
C VAL A 33 -6.33 13.07 17.03
N LEU A 34 -7.22 13.31 16.07
CA LEU A 34 -8.20 14.38 16.16
C LEU A 34 -9.22 14.14 17.28
N GLU A 35 -9.80 12.93 17.38
CA GLU A 35 -10.73 12.56 18.48
C GLU A 35 -10.09 12.68 19.86
N LYS A 36 -8.81 12.23 20.01
CA LYS A 36 -8.05 12.42 21.26
C LYS A 36 -7.94 13.89 21.65
N ASN A 37 -7.98 14.80 20.67
CA ASN A 37 -7.94 16.24 20.87
C ASN A 37 -9.34 16.90 20.80
N ARG A 38 -10.42 16.11 20.90
CA ARG A 38 -11.82 16.55 21.01
C ARG A 38 -12.37 17.21 19.75
N TYR A 39 -11.84 16.93 18.58
CA TYR A 39 -12.45 17.31 17.30
C TYR A 39 -13.47 16.25 16.90
N GLU A 40 -14.59 16.69 16.33
CA GLU A 40 -15.58 15.83 15.72
C GLU A 40 -15.06 15.35 14.36
N VAL A 41 -15.02 14.04 14.18
CA VAL A 41 -14.47 13.40 12.96
C VAL A 41 -15.43 12.34 12.46
N ASP A 42 -15.64 12.33 11.16
CA ASP A 42 -16.29 11.22 10.47
C ASP A 42 -15.50 10.79 9.23
N VAL A 43 -15.90 9.65 8.65
CA VAL A 43 -15.22 9.05 7.52
C VAL A 43 -16.20 8.70 6.40
N ILE A 44 -15.78 8.94 5.15
CA ILE A 44 -16.42 8.41 3.94
C ILE A 44 -15.39 7.51 3.24
N ASP A 45 -15.57 6.19 3.31
CA ASP A 45 -14.71 5.25 2.60
C ASP A 45 -15.38 4.75 1.32
N CYS A 46 -15.05 5.40 0.20
CA CYS A 46 -15.67 5.08 -1.08
C CYS A 46 -15.26 3.71 -1.62
N GLN A 47 -14.09 3.20 -1.23
CA GLN A 47 -13.62 1.90 -1.69
C GLN A 47 -14.27 0.76 -0.91
N ALA A 48 -14.31 0.87 0.41
CA ALA A 48 -14.89 -0.17 1.26
C ALA A 48 -16.41 -0.35 1.03
N LEU A 49 -17.11 0.74 0.73
CA LEU A 49 -18.57 0.76 0.58
C LEU A 49 -19.03 0.88 -0.87
N ASN A 50 -18.10 0.96 -1.83
CA ASN A 50 -18.40 1.19 -3.25
C ASN A 50 -19.29 2.42 -3.49
N ILE A 51 -18.98 3.52 -2.78
CA ILE A 51 -19.73 4.79 -2.84
C ILE A 51 -19.36 5.55 -4.12
N SER A 52 -20.36 5.96 -4.88
CA SER A 52 -20.22 6.79 -6.08
C SER A 52 -19.95 8.26 -5.74
N PHE A 53 -19.49 9.05 -6.72
CA PHE A 53 -19.27 10.49 -6.54
C PHE A 53 -20.56 11.25 -6.19
N GLU A 54 -21.71 10.82 -6.71
CA GLU A 54 -22.98 11.45 -6.37
C GLU A 54 -23.40 11.17 -4.92
N GLU A 55 -23.14 9.95 -4.44
CA GLU A 55 -23.35 9.61 -3.03
C GLU A 55 -22.40 10.40 -2.12
N VAL A 56 -21.11 10.56 -2.50
CA VAL A 56 -20.18 11.44 -1.78
C VAL A 56 -20.72 12.86 -1.71
N LYS A 57 -21.25 13.40 -2.83
CA LYS A 57 -21.85 14.74 -2.90
C LYS A 57 -23.01 14.88 -1.92
N ASN A 58 -23.88 13.88 -1.86
CA ASN A 58 -25.03 13.87 -0.96
C ASN A 58 -24.61 13.77 0.51
N GLU A 59 -23.60 12.93 0.83
CA GLU A 59 -23.07 12.83 2.18
C GLU A 59 -22.40 14.13 2.63
N LEU A 60 -21.60 14.78 1.80
CA LEU A 60 -20.99 16.08 2.11
C LEU A 60 -22.05 17.18 2.30
N ARG A 61 -23.09 17.21 1.46
CA ARG A 61 -24.20 18.15 1.61
C ARG A 61 -24.96 17.97 2.94
N LYS A 62 -25.09 16.72 3.39
CA LYS A 62 -25.76 16.39 4.66
C LYS A 62 -24.88 16.73 5.87
N ARG A 63 -23.58 16.46 5.81
CA ARG A 63 -22.64 16.64 6.93
C ARG A 63 -22.18 18.07 7.12
N GLN A 64 -22.07 18.85 6.04
CA GLN A 64 -21.58 20.24 6.04
C GLN A 64 -20.29 20.42 6.86
N PRO A 65 -19.20 19.67 6.56
CA PRO A 65 -17.97 19.75 7.33
C PRO A 65 -17.25 21.09 7.16
N ASP A 66 -16.55 21.53 8.18
CA ASP A 66 -15.63 22.68 8.11
C ASP A 66 -14.34 22.32 7.36
N VAL A 67 -13.92 21.06 7.46
CA VAL A 67 -12.68 20.55 6.83
C VAL A 67 -12.94 19.22 6.15
N ILE A 68 -12.48 19.10 4.92
CA ILE A 68 -12.50 17.83 4.16
C ILE A 68 -11.05 17.40 3.93
N GLY A 69 -10.67 16.28 4.54
CA GLY A 69 -9.37 15.68 4.40
C GLY A 69 -9.41 14.45 3.50
N LEU A 70 -8.61 14.42 2.43
CA LEU A 70 -8.55 13.28 1.51
C LEU A 70 -7.20 12.57 1.58
N THR A 71 -7.21 11.25 1.45
CA THR A 71 -5.99 10.50 1.14
C THR A 71 -5.83 10.34 -0.37
N SER A 72 -4.58 10.20 -0.85
CA SER A 72 -4.29 10.01 -2.26
C SER A 72 -3.11 9.07 -2.49
N THR A 73 -3.37 7.99 -3.20
CA THR A 73 -2.35 7.21 -3.91
C THR A 73 -2.27 7.68 -5.35
N THR A 74 -1.28 7.23 -6.12
CA THR A 74 -1.19 7.61 -7.53
C THR A 74 -2.45 7.22 -8.31
N LEU A 75 -2.99 6.05 -8.02
CA LEU A 75 -4.18 5.52 -8.69
C LEU A 75 -5.47 6.28 -8.33
N THR A 76 -5.58 6.81 -7.10
CA THR A 76 -6.78 7.49 -6.62
C THR A 76 -6.68 9.02 -6.72
N TYR A 77 -5.59 9.55 -7.24
CA TYR A 77 -5.30 10.98 -7.27
C TYR A 77 -6.37 11.80 -8.00
N LYS A 78 -6.73 11.39 -9.22
CA LYS A 78 -7.77 12.09 -9.99
C LYS A 78 -9.14 12.06 -9.31
N SER A 79 -9.49 10.91 -8.73
CA SER A 79 -10.72 10.78 -7.95
C SER A 79 -10.72 11.70 -6.73
N ALA A 80 -9.57 11.83 -6.05
CA ALA A 80 -9.42 12.77 -4.93
C ALA A 80 -9.62 14.22 -5.37
N LEU A 81 -9.00 14.65 -6.47
CA LEU A 81 -9.19 15.99 -7.02
C LEU A 81 -10.65 16.25 -7.45
N HIS A 82 -11.33 15.23 -7.97
CA HIS A 82 -12.75 15.35 -8.33
C HIS A 82 -13.62 15.55 -7.08
N ILE A 83 -13.37 14.82 -6.00
CA ILE A 83 -14.10 15.02 -4.73
C ILE A 83 -13.82 16.40 -4.14
N ILE A 84 -12.61 16.95 -4.25
CA ILE A 84 -12.31 18.32 -3.82
C ILE A 84 -13.20 19.35 -4.55
N LYS A 85 -13.40 19.18 -5.86
CA LYS A 85 -14.30 20.05 -6.64
C LYS A 85 -15.74 19.92 -6.16
N ILE A 86 -16.24 18.69 -5.96
CA ILE A 86 -17.56 18.41 -5.39
C ILE A 86 -17.71 19.08 -4.01
N ALA A 87 -16.67 18.98 -3.18
CA ALA A 87 -16.67 19.57 -1.84
C ALA A 87 -16.91 21.08 -1.88
N LYS A 88 -16.18 21.80 -2.74
CA LYS A 88 -16.36 23.24 -2.89
C LYS A 88 -17.70 23.64 -3.54
N GLU A 89 -18.34 22.76 -4.30
CA GLU A 89 -19.71 23.00 -4.83
C GLU A 89 -20.75 22.95 -3.72
N VAL A 90 -20.65 22.03 -2.76
CA VAL A 90 -21.68 21.80 -1.74
C VAL A 90 -21.36 22.42 -0.38
N CYS A 91 -20.08 22.66 -0.11
CA CYS A 91 -19.54 23.30 1.10
C CYS A 91 -18.49 24.35 0.68
N PRO A 92 -18.90 25.52 0.12
CA PRO A 92 -17.96 26.48 -0.49
C PRO A 92 -16.89 27.01 0.48
N ASN A 93 -17.23 27.09 1.76
CA ASN A 93 -16.35 27.62 2.81
C ASN A 93 -15.49 26.54 3.50
N CYS A 94 -15.69 25.26 3.19
CA CYS A 94 -14.88 24.22 3.80
C CYS A 94 -13.40 24.33 3.39
N LEU A 95 -12.51 24.01 4.32
CA LEU A 95 -11.08 23.86 4.04
C LEU A 95 -10.83 22.50 3.39
N THR A 96 -10.22 22.49 2.21
CA THR A 96 -9.90 21.25 1.49
C THR A 96 -8.43 20.89 1.68
N VAL A 97 -8.20 19.72 2.22
CA VAL A 97 -6.87 19.19 2.56
C VAL A 97 -6.66 17.84 1.87
N ILE A 98 -5.53 17.64 1.23
CA ILE A 98 -5.15 16.35 0.66
C ILE A 98 -3.80 15.90 1.20
N GLY A 99 -3.67 14.60 1.49
CA GLY A 99 -2.42 13.96 1.88
C GLY A 99 -2.23 12.62 1.19
N GLY A 100 -1.21 11.89 1.60
CA GLY A 100 -0.92 10.55 1.09
C GLY A 100 0.30 10.48 0.19
N SER A 101 0.59 9.28 -0.29
CA SER A 101 1.86 8.97 -0.95
C SER A 101 2.05 9.70 -2.28
N HIS A 102 1.00 9.90 -3.05
CA HIS A 102 1.14 10.60 -4.34
C HIS A 102 1.45 12.08 -4.17
N VAL A 103 0.59 12.79 -3.44
CA VAL A 103 0.69 14.24 -3.31
C VAL A 103 1.88 14.70 -2.46
N THR A 104 2.47 13.81 -1.66
CA THR A 104 3.75 14.09 -0.99
C THR A 104 4.86 14.43 -2.01
N PHE A 105 4.81 13.83 -3.20
CA PHE A 105 5.79 14.03 -4.29
C PHE A 105 5.22 14.82 -5.48
N TRP A 106 3.98 15.31 -5.37
CA TRP A 106 3.24 16.01 -6.41
C TRP A 106 2.54 17.27 -5.88
N ASP A 107 3.03 17.81 -4.77
CA ASP A 107 2.37 18.83 -3.97
C ASP A 107 2.11 20.13 -4.75
N ASP A 108 3.13 20.71 -5.39
CA ASP A 108 2.99 21.92 -6.17
C ASP A 108 2.04 21.72 -7.36
N LYS A 109 2.20 20.59 -8.06
CA LYS A 109 1.38 20.26 -9.23
C LYS A 109 -0.07 20.02 -8.85
N ALA A 110 -0.34 19.36 -7.72
CA ALA A 110 -1.69 19.13 -7.24
C ALA A 110 -2.44 20.45 -7.00
N LEU A 111 -1.78 21.43 -6.41
CA LEU A 111 -2.33 22.76 -6.24
C LEU A 111 -2.50 23.51 -7.59
N GLN A 112 -1.59 23.34 -8.54
CA GLN A 112 -1.73 23.92 -9.89
C GLN A 112 -2.91 23.33 -10.65
N GLU A 113 -3.08 22.00 -10.61
CA GLU A 113 -4.12 21.25 -11.32
C GLU A 113 -5.52 21.44 -10.73
N CYS A 114 -5.63 21.76 -9.42
CA CYS A 114 -6.89 21.93 -8.71
C CYS A 114 -6.95 23.25 -7.94
N PRO A 115 -7.51 24.33 -8.52
CA PRO A 115 -7.68 25.62 -7.84
C PRO A 115 -8.53 25.55 -6.56
N GLN A 116 -9.40 24.55 -6.45
CA GLN A 116 -10.28 24.30 -5.29
C GLN A 116 -9.56 23.63 -4.12
N LEU A 117 -8.33 23.17 -4.32
CA LEU A 117 -7.49 22.59 -3.27
C LEU A 117 -6.78 23.71 -2.50
N ASP A 118 -6.95 23.72 -1.17
CA ASP A 118 -6.33 24.72 -0.31
C ASP A 118 -4.96 24.30 0.20
N ILE A 119 -4.84 23.04 0.68
CA ILE A 119 -3.64 22.55 1.37
C ILE A 119 -3.28 21.12 0.94
N VAL A 120 -2.00 20.89 0.70
CA VAL A 120 -1.38 19.56 0.60
C VAL A 120 -0.57 19.29 1.86
N VAL A 121 -0.85 18.17 2.53
CA VAL A 121 -0.07 17.64 3.66
C VAL A 121 0.90 16.59 3.14
N ARG A 122 2.20 16.82 3.38
CA ARG A 122 3.26 15.92 2.94
C ARG A 122 3.69 14.97 4.04
N LYS A 123 4.05 13.74 3.68
CA LYS A 123 4.58 12.70 4.57
C LYS A 123 3.58 12.29 5.67
N GLU A 124 4.01 12.27 6.95
CA GLU A 124 3.15 11.93 8.08
C GLU A 124 2.20 13.07 8.43
N GLY A 125 0.92 12.79 8.43
CA GLY A 125 -0.13 13.81 8.52
C GLY A 125 -0.67 14.06 9.93
N GLU A 126 -0.41 13.19 10.90
CA GLU A 126 -1.09 13.19 12.21
C GLU A 126 -0.90 14.51 12.95
N ASN A 127 0.33 14.91 13.18
CA ASN A 127 0.65 16.16 13.88
C ASN A 127 0.37 17.39 13.00
N THR A 128 0.49 17.25 11.67
CA THR A 128 0.25 18.35 10.75
C THR A 128 -1.23 18.69 10.68
N LEU A 129 -2.09 17.68 10.55
CA LEU A 129 -3.54 17.90 10.51
C LEU A 129 -4.06 18.44 11.84
N LEU A 130 -3.55 17.92 12.97
CA LEU A 130 -3.89 18.45 14.29
C LEU A 130 -3.54 19.94 14.40
N GLU A 131 -2.33 20.34 14.00
CA GLU A 131 -1.92 21.74 14.05
C GLU A 131 -2.78 22.61 13.12
N LEU A 132 -3.17 22.12 11.94
CA LEU A 132 -4.10 22.81 11.04
C LEU A 132 -5.45 23.06 11.73
N MET A 133 -6.00 22.06 12.43
CA MET A 133 -7.26 22.21 13.17
C MET A 133 -7.14 23.24 14.29
N GLN A 134 -6.09 23.20 15.07
CA GLN A 134 -5.83 24.17 16.16
C GLN A 134 -5.70 25.60 15.64
N LYS A 135 -5.06 25.79 14.48
CA LYS A 135 -4.94 27.11 13.85
C LYS A 135 -6.26 27.60 13.27
N LEU A 136 -7.02 26.70 12.64
CA LEU A 136 -8.35 27.02 12.11
C LEU A 136 -9.29 27.47 13.23
N GLU A 137 -9.36 26.71 14.33
CA GLU A 137 -10.15 27.03 15.51
C GLU A 137 -9.75 28.38 16.13
N ALA A 138 -8.46 28.69 16.13
CA ALA A 138 -7.93 29.95 16.64
C ALA A 138 -8.02 31.12 15.63
N GLY A 139 -8.54 30.93 14.43
CA GLY A 139 -8.58 31.94 13.35
C GLY A 139 -7.19 32.41 12.90
N LYS A 140 -6.16 31.53 13.01
CA LYS A 140 -4.76 31.86 12.68
C LYS A 140 -4.38 31.40 11.28
N SER A 141 -3.39 32.05 10.68
CA SER A 141 -2.81 31.69 9.40
C SER A 141 -2.07 30.32 9.46
N PHE A 142 -2.05 29.59 8.34
CA PHE A 142 -1.31 28.34 8.18
C PHE A 142 0.14 28.54 7.69
N GLY A 143 0.59 29.78 7.52
CA GLY A 143 1.87 30.10 6.87
C GLY A 143 3.14 29.57 7.54
N ASP A 144 3.07 29.13 8.79
CA ASP A 144 4.16 28.57 9.59
C ASP A 144 3.98 27.06 9.90
N VAL A 145 2.90 26.43 9.44
CA VAL A 145 2.64 25.00 9.66
C VAL A 145 3.67 24.18 8.87
N LEU A 146 4.42 23.34 9.56
CA LEU A 146 5.40 22.46 8.92
C LEU A 146 4.72 21.32 8.14
N GLY A 147 5.36 20.91 7.05
CA GLY A 147 4.92 19.74 6.26
C GLY A 147 3.75 20.02 5.32
N ILE A 148 3.39 21.28 5.09
CA ILE A 148 2.37 21.64 4.12
C ILE A 148 2.90 22.35 2.90
N THR A 149 2.13 22.27 1.80
CA THR A 149 2.19 23.17 0.64
C THR A 149 0.80 23.75 0.48
N CYS A 150 0.68 25.07 0.39
CA CYS A 150 -0.62 25.76 0.39
C CYS A 150 -0.62 27.00 -0.51
N ARG A 151 -1.79 27.61 -0.71
CA ARG A 151 -1.91 28.93 -1.36
C ARG A 151 -1.81 30.04 -0.32
N LYS A 152 -0.96 31.02 -0.61
CA LYS A 152 -0.84 32.26 0.16
C LYS A 152 -0.71 33.43 -0.81
N ASP A 153 -1.60 34.39 -0.70
CA ASP A 153 -1.63 35.60 -1.55
C ASP A 153 -1.56 35.27 -3.07
N GLY A 154 -2.34 34.24 -3.48
CA GLY A 154 -2.38 33.77 -4.87
C GLY A 154 -1.16 32.96 -5.34
N LYS A 155 -0.14 32.76 -4.49
CA LYS A 155 1.05 31.98 -4.79
C LYS A 155 1.04 30.63 -4.08
N ILE A 156 1.66 29.63 -4.68
CA ILE A 156 1.89 28.34 -4.03
C ILE A 156 3.16 28.49 -3.18
N VAL A 157 3.02 28.18 -1.90
CA VAL A 157 4.10 28.26 -0.90
C VAL A 157 4.31 26.88 -0.29
N LYS A 158 5.55 26.41 -0.33
CA LYS A 158 5.99 25.15 0.28
C LYS A 158 6.70 25.44 1.60
N ASN A 159 6.05 25.10 2.71
CA ASN A 159 6.67 25.23 4.02
C ASN A 159 7.73 24.12 4.24
N PRO A 160 8.67 24.30 5.18
CA PRO A 160 9.63 23.26 5.54
C PRO A 160 8.95 21.95 5.90
N ASP A 161 9.62 20.84 5.64
CA ASP A 161 9.10 19.52 6.02
C ASP A 161 9.00 19.40 7.54
N ARG A 162 7.94 18.69 7.99
CA ARG A 162 7.81 18.34 9.41
C ARG A 162 8.75 17.17 9.74
N PRO A 163 9.43 17.21 10.92
CA PRO A 163 10.13 16.04 11.43
C PRO A 163 9.17 14.84 11.57
N TYR A 164 9.69 13.66 11.34
CA TYR A 164 8.93 12.42 11.53
C TYR A 164 8.57 12.19 13.01
N ILE A 165 7.48 11.48 13.26
CA ILE A 165 7.06 11.08 14.60
C ILE A 165 8.05 10.01 15.10
N GLU A 166 8.87 10.36 16.09
CA GLU A 166 9.91 9.46 16.61
C GLU A 166 9.33 8.34 17.47
N ASP A 167 8.44 8.67 18.41
CA ASP A 167 7.76 7.69 19.26
C ASP A 167 6.39 7.33 18.68
N LEU A 168 6.34 6.18 17.97
CA LEU A 168 5.09 5.69 17.40
C LEU A 168 4.08 5.18 18.44
N ASP A 169 4.52 4.86 19.66
CA ASP A 169 3.64 4.48 20.76
C ASP A 169 2.84 5.67 21.34
N SER A 170 3.25 6.90 21.03
CA SER A 170 2.51 8.12 21.41
C SER A 170 1.20 8.29 20.63
N LEU A 171 1.10 7.67 19.47
CA LEU A 171 -0.11 7.68 18.64
C LEU A 171 -1.20 6.79 19.27
N PRO A 172 -2.46 7.25 19.29
CA PRO A 172 -3.58 6.38 19.65
C PRO A 172 -3.76 5.27 18.61
N PHE A 173 -4.41 4.19 19.00
CA PHE A 173 -4.81 3.15 18.03
C PHE A 173 -5.77 3.76 17.00
N PRO A 174 -5.73 3.30 15.72
CA PRO A 174 -6.60 3.81 14.68
C PRO A 174 -8.08 3.78 15.07
N ALA A 175 -8.81 4.85 14.77
CA ALA A 175 -10.24 5.02 15.11
C ALA A 175 -11.14 4.13 14.24
N ARG A 176 -11.01 2.81 14.35
CA ARG A 176 -11.69 1.83 13.50
C ARG A 176 -13.21 1.84 13.66
N HIS A 177 -13.73 2.33 14.76
CA HIS A 177 -15.17 2.48 15.02
C HIS A 177 -15.87 3.45 14.06
N LEU A 178 -15.14 4.30 13.36
CA LEU A 178 -15.68 5.20 12.33
C LEU A 178 -16.01 4.50 11.01
N TRP A 179 -15.60 3.24 10.86
CA TRP A 179 -15.88 2.42 9.68
C TRP A 179 -16.99 1.41 9.95
N PRO A 180 -17.80 1.06 8.93
CA PRO A 180 -18.80 0.01 9.04
C PRO A 180 -18.15 -1.38 9.01
N LEU A 181 -17.42 -1.72 10.07
CA LEU A 181 -16.60 -2.94 10.15
C LEU A 181 -17.40 -4.21 9.86
N ASP A 182 -18.67 -4.28 10.27
CA ASP A 182 -19.53 -5.44 10.00
C ASP A 182 -19.75 -5.69 8.50
N GLN A 183 -19.76 -4.64 7.69
CA GLN A 183 -19.86 -4.75 6.23
C GLN A 183 -18.51 -5.12 5.61
N ILE A 184 -17.43 -4.48 6.05
CA ILE A 184 -16.07 -4.74 5.58
C ILE A 184 -15.66 -6.17 5.87
N ARG A 185 -15.93 -6.68 7.08
CA ARG A 185 -15.60 -8.05 7.49
C ARG A 185 -16.33 -9.14 6.72
N LYS A 186 -17.50 -8.87 6.14
CA LYS A 186 -18.18 -9.80 5.22
C LYS A 186 -17.41 -9.99 3.92
N ILE A 187 -16.61 -8.99 3.51
CA ILE A 187 -15.77 -9.05 2.31
C ILE A 187 -14.43 -9.67 2.68
N GLU A 188 -13.80 -9.19 3.75
CA GLU A 188 -12.50 -9.64 4.22
C GLU A 188 -12.41 -9.52 5.74
N ASP A 189 -12.38 -10.66 6.44
CA ASP A 189 -12.27 -10.70 7.92
C ASP A 189 -10.80 -10.70 8.35
N ILE A 190 -10.09 -9.63 7.98
CA ILE A 190 -8.69 -9.38 8.31
C ILE A 190 -8.54 -7.97 8.90
N PHE A 191 -7.83 -7.86 10.01
CA PHE A 191 -7.44 -6.58 10.60
C PHE A 191 -6.00 -6.23 10.25
N TYR A 192 -5.82 -5.01 9.79
CA TYR A 192 -4.52 -4.47 9.39
C TYR A 192 -3.91 -3.66 10.52
N LEU A 193 -2.60 -3.81 10.76
CA LEU A 193 -1.82 -3.05 11.74
C LEU A 193 -0.53 -2.55 11.11
N THR A 194 -0.06 -1.39 11.56
CA THR A 194 1.30 -0.92 11.33
C THR A 194 2.07 -1.01 12.64
N THR A 195 3.21 -1.69 12.63
CA THR A 195 4.05 -1.88 13.81
C THR A 195 5.35 -1.08 13.73
N SER A 196 5.68 -0.58 12.54
CA SER A 196 6.86 0.24 12.26
C SER A 196 6.62 1.15 11.06
N ARG A 197 7.45 2.17 10.91
CA ARG A 197 7.48 3.09 9.76
C ARG A 197 8.92 3.34 9.33
N GLY A 198 9.12 3.44 8.02
CA GLY A 198 10.42 3.67 7.40
C GLY A 198 11.18 2.39 7.07
N CYS A 199 12.16 2.53 6.22
CA CYS A 199 12.95 1.42 5.69
C CYS A 199 14.40 1.87 5.52
N THR A 200 15.35 1.03 5.94
CA THR A 200 16.79 1.33 5.85
C THR A 200 17.39 1.08 4.46
N PHE A 201 16.64 0.43 3.57
CA PHE A 201 17.10 0.01 2.25
C PHE A 201 16.72 1.02 1.16
N TRP A 202 17.57 1.14 0.13
CA TRP A 202 17.43 2.12 -0.95
C TRP A 202 17.12 1.45 -2.29
N CYS A 203 15.94 0.80 -2.39
CA CYS A 203 15.51 0.21 -3.65
C CYS A 203 15.06 1.28 -4.65
N GLU A 204 15.53 1.21 -5.90
CA GLU A 204 15.29 2.22 -6.94
C GLU A 204 13.80 2.42 -7.31
N PHE A 205 12.98 1.39 -7.11
CA PHE A 205 11.54 1.41 -7.43
C PHE A 205 10.65 1.82 -6.26
N CYS A 206 11.21 2.03 -5.05
CA CYS A 206 10.43 2.18 -3.82
C CYS A 206 10.44 3.62 -3.31
N ALA A 207 9.26 4.15 -2.98
CA ALA A 207 9.11 5.48 -2.39
C ALA A 207 9.17 5.51 -0.85
N ALA A 208 9.17 4.34 -0.17
CA ALA A 208 9.05 4.26 1.30
C ALA A 208 10.08 5.12 2.04
N VAL A 209 11.35 5.08 1.61
CA VAL A 209 12.42 5.87 2.22
C VAL A 209 12.20 7.38 2.06
N ARG A 210 11.72 7.81 0.91
CA ARG A 210 11.43 9.24 0.67
C ARG A 210 10.15 9.67 1.40
N MET A 211 9.22 8.74 1.64
CA MET A 211 7.96 8.99 2.35
C MET A 211 8.14 8.99 3.87
N PHE A 212 8.80 7.97 4.43
CA PHE A 212 8.88 7.72 5.88
C PHE A 212 10.29 7.87 6.46
N GLY A 213 11.29 8.22 5.63
CA GLY A 213 12.68 8.36 6.03
C GLY A 213 13.46 7.03 6.05
N ARG A 214 14.78 7.15 6.21
CA ARG A 214 15.71 6.01 6.27
C ARG A 214 15.81 5.37 7.66
N ARG A 215 15.31 6.05 8.69
CA ARG A 215 15.33 5.53 10.05
C ARG A 215 14.14 4.58 10.23
N PHE A 216 14.41 3.37 10.65
CA PHE A 216 13.39 2.42 11.05
C PHE A 216 12.87 2.83 12.44
N ARG A 217 11.63 3.28 12.50
CA ARG A 217 10.94 3.67 13.73
C ARG A 217 9.89 2.61 14.04
N MET A 218 9.82 2.14 15.27
CA MET A 218 9.01 0.99 15.64
C MET A 218 8.20 1.25 16.91
N ARG A 219 7.05 0.62 16.98
CA ARG A 219 6.25 0.49 18.20
C ARG A 219 6.87 -0.59 19.07
N ARG A 220 6.78 -0.42 20.38
CA ARG A 220 7.21 -1.46 21.32
C ARG A 220 6.33 -2.71 21.17
N PRO A 221 6.89 -3.93 21.33
CA PRO A 221 6.14 -5.18 21.24
C PRO A 221 4.88 -5.17 22.10
N LYS A 222 4.98 -4.70 23.35
CA LYS A 222 3.84 -4.57 24.25
C LYS A 222 2.72 -3.71 23.66
N ASN A 223 3.04 -2.54 23.10
CA ASN A 223 2.03 -1.64 22.53
C ASN A 223 1.32 -2.28 21.30
N VAL A 224 2.05 -3.03 20.49
CA VAL A 224 1.46 -3.77 19.35
C VAL A 224 0.52 -4.85 19.85
N VAL A 225 0.93 -5.61 20.88
CA VAL A 225 0.09 -6.70 21.42
C VAL A 225 -1.10 -6.14 22.20
N ASP A 226 -0.98 -4.97 22.84
CA ASP A 226 -2.12 -4.27 23.44
C ASP A 226 -3.20 -3.96 22.37
N GLU A 227 -2.80 -3.54 21.16
CA GLU A 227 -3.75 -3.32 20.05
C GLU A 227 -4.35 -4.63 19.52
N LEU A 228 -3.56 -5.70 19.37
CA LEU A 228 -4.06 -7.02 18.99
C LEU A 228 -5.11 -7.53 19.98
N GLU A 229 -4.84 -7.41 21.26
CA GLU A 229 -5.75 -7.82 22.35
C GLU A 229 -7.02 -6.95 22.37
N TYR A 230 -6.88 -5.64 22.20
CA TYR A 230 -8.03 -4.74 22.06
C TYR A 230 -8.93 -5.15 20.88
N LEU A 231 -8.35 -5.42 19.71
CA LEU A 231 -9.11 -5.82 18.52
C LEU A 231 -9.75 -7.21 18.69
N HIS A 232 -9.04 -8.13 19.33
CA HIS A 232 -9.56 -9.45 19.67
C HIS A 232 -10.76 -9.35 20.60
N ASN A 233 -10.65 -8.60 21.69
CA ASN A 233 -11.68 -8.48 22.71
C ASN A 233 -12.90 -7.65 22.25
N THR A 234 -12.66 -6.58 21.46
CA THR A 234 -13.72 -5.67 21.04
C THR A 234 -14.47 -6.17 19.82
N TYR A 235 -13.77 -6.76 18.85
CA TYR A 235 -14.33 -7.14 17.55
C TYR A 235 -14.27 -8.64 17.26
N GLY A 236 -13.73 -9.46 18.18
CA GLY A 236 -13.54 -10.88 17.93
C GLY A 236 -12.50 -11.16 16.83
N ALA A 237 -11.57 -10.25 16.60
CA ALA A 237 -10.57 -10.37 15.54
C ALA A 237 -9.62 -11.55 15.81
N THR A 238 -9.40 -12.38 14.79
CA THR A 238 -8.45 -13.51 14.87
C THR A 238 -7.45 -13.55 13.74
N ASN A 239 -7.70 -12.77 12.67
CA ASN A 239 -6.82 -12.71 11.50
C ASN A 239 -6.24 -11.31 11.34
N PHE A 240 -4.91 -11.23 11.23
CA PHE A 240 -4.19 -9.96 11.18
C PHE A 240 -3.17 -9.89 10.05
N THR A 241 -2.94 -8.69 9.54
CA THR A 241 -1.87 -8.39 8.59
C THR A 241 -1.03 -7.24 9.12
N PHE A 242 0.27 -7.46 9.28
CA PHE A 242 1.22 -6.40 9.57
C PHE A 242 1.65 -5.72 8.27
N CYS A 243 1.30 -4.43 8.14
CA CYS A 243 1.49 -3.62 6.93
C CYS A 243 2.75 -2.76 6.97
N ASP A 244 3.80 -3.28 7.55
CA ASP A 244 5.09 -2.59 7.63
C ASP A 244 5.82 -2.65 6.27
N ASP A 245 6.66 -1.65 5.98
CA ASP A 245 7.52 -1.64 4.79
C ASP A 245 8.50 -2.82 4.78
N ALA A 246 8.97 -3.24 5.96
CA ALA A 246 9.80 -4.43 6.16
C ALA A 246 9.72 -4.87 7.63
N PHE A 247 8.85 -5.81 7.94
CA PHE A 247 8.48 -6.20 9.31
C PHE A 247 9.65 -6.70 10.17
N THR A 248 10.59 -7.46 9.57
CA THR A 248 11.68 -8.13 10.29
C THR A 248 13.03 -7.39 10.22
N VAL A 249 13.03 -6.07 9.93
CA VAL A 249 14.28 -5.27 9.89
C VAL A 249 15.01 -5.35 11.23
N ASP A 250 14.30 -5.26 12.34
CA ASP A 250 14.80 -5.53 13.67
C ASP A 250 14.33 -6.91 14.11
N GLN A 251 15.24 -7.88 14.02
CA GLN A 251 14.96 -9.28 14.33
C GLN A 251 14.70 -9.48 15.83
N SER A 252 15.49 -8.83 16.71
CA SER A 252 15.32 -8.91 18.17
C SER A 252 13.93 -8.43 18.58
N ARG A 253 13.52 -7.26 18.08
CA ARG A 253 12.17 -6.75 18.32
C ARG A 253 11.08 -7.68 17.79
N THR A 254 11.32 -8.31 16.63
CA THR A 254 10.35 -9.28 16.06
C THR A 254 10.23 -10.52 16.95
N GLU A 255 11.34 -11.00 17.50
CA GLU A 255 11.34 -12.09 18.46
C GLU A 255 10.59 -11.73 19.74
N GLU A 256 10.88 -10.55 20.31
CA GLU A 256 10.17 -10.02 21.49
C GLU A 256 8.65 -9.90 21.26
N LEU A 257 8.24 -9.47 20.05
CA LEU A 257 6.82 -9.40 19.66
C LEU A 257 6.18 -10.79 19.63
N CYS A 258 6.86 -11.79 19.07
CA CYS A 258 6.40 -13.17 19.07
C CYS A 258 6.27 -13.71 20.51
N GLU A 259 7.25 -13.46 21.36
CA GLU A 259 7.24 -13.85 22.76
C GLU A 259 6.08 -13.21 23.53
N GLU A 260 5.80 -11.92 23.31
CA GLU A 260 4.69 -11.23 23.98
C GLU A 260 3.31 -11.76 23.50
N ILE A 261 3.15 -12.09 22.21
CA ILE A 261 1.93 -12.74 21.67
C ILE A 261 1.72 -14.10 22.37
N MET A 262 2.75 -14.94 22.45
CA MET A 262 2.70 -16.25 23.09
C MET A 262 2.44 -16.16 24.60
N LYS A 263 3.09 -15.22 25.29
CA LYS A 263 2.92 -14.97 26.72
C LYS A 263 1.48 -14.61 27.06
N ARG A 264 0.80 -13.79 26.23
CA ARG A 264 -0.61 -13.45 26.41
C ARG A 264 -1.57 -14.53 25.91
N LYS A 265 -1.05 -15.62 25.33
CA LYS A 265 -1.84 -16.76 24.81
C LYS A 265 -2.90 -16.34 23.79
N LEU A 266 -2.62 -15.32 23.00
CA LEU A 266 -3.52 -14.84 21.96
C LEU A 266 -3.59 -15.86 20.82
N LYS A 267 -4.80 -16.43 20.60
CA LYS A 267 -5.07 -17.38 19.53
C LYS A 267 -5.35 -16.65 18.20
N ILE A 268 -4.34 -16.07 17.62
CA ILE A 268 -4.43 -15.28 16.38
C ILE A 268 -3.67 -15.94 15.24
N LYS A 269 -4.05 -15.58 14.03
CA LYS A 269 -3.32 -15.88 12.79
C LYS A 269 -2.89 -14.56 12.17
N TRP A 270 -1.64 -14.50 11.74
CA TRP A 270 -1.14 -13.28 11.13
C TRP A 270 -0.20 -13.53 9.96
N ASN A 271 -0.05 -12.52 9.14
CA ASN A 271 0.93 -12.48 8.06
C ASN A 271 1.67 -11.14 8.06
N CYS A 272 2.80 -11.08 7.41
CA CYS A 272 3.59 -9.87 7.25
C CYS A 272 4.31 -9.80 5.91
N GLY A 273 4.66 -8.56 5.52
CA GLY A 273 5.56 -8.29 4.42
C GLY A 273 6.98 -8.07 4.91
N THR A 274 7.99 -8.68 4.28
CA THR A 274 9.37 -8.45 4.65
C THR A 274 10.35 -8.76 3.52
N ARG A 275 11.62 -8.43 3.74
CA ARG A 275 12.72 -8.73 2.81
C ARG A 275 13.27 -10.13 3.08
N ILE A 276 13.72 -10.77 2.02
CA ILE A 276 14.31 -12.12 2.07
C ILE A 276 15.58 -12.18 2.94
N ASP A 277 16.43 -11.16 2.85
CA ASP A 277 17.70 -11.07 3.56
C ASP A 277 17.55 -10.80 5.07
N MET A 278 16.33 -10.49 5.53
CA MET A 278 16.01 -10.26 6.94
C MET A 278 15.38 -11.49 7.62
N LEU A 279 15.40 -12.65 6.98
CA LEU A 279 14.81 -13.88 7.51
C LEU A 279 15.91 -14.90 7.84
N THR A 280 15.84 -15.45 9.05
CA THR A 280 16.58 -16.65 9.48
C THR A 280 15.59 -17.80 9.73
N LYS A 281 16.09 -19.03 9.75
CA LYS A 281 15.22 -20.19 10.03
C LYS A 281 14.68 -20.14 11.45
N GLU A 282 15.51 -19.72 12.39
CA GLU A 282 15.19 -19.59 13.81
C GLU A 282 14.07 -18.56 14.03
N LEU A 283 14.18 -17.39 13.38
CA LEU A 283 13.13 -16.36 13.44
C LEU A 283 11.81 -16.87 12.85
N LEU A 284 11.85 -17.57 11.72
CA LEU A 284 10.65 -18.14 11.09
C LEU A 284 9.98 -19.19 11.99
N ILE A 285 10.73 -19.97 12.77
CA ILE A 285 10.17 -20.91 13.76
C ILE A 285 9.40 -20.13 14.84
N LYS A 286 10.03 -19.12 15.46
CA LYS A 286 9.38 -18.27 16.46
C LYS A 286 8.11 -17.57 15.91
N MET A 287 8.20 -17.00 14.70
CA MET A 287 7.04 -16.38 14.05
C MET A 287 5.89 -17.38 13.89
N LYS A 288 6.17 -18.60 13.43
CA LYS A 288 5.17 -19.66 13.28
C LYS A 288 4.53 -20.04 14.61
N GLU A 289 5.32 -20.22 15.67
CA GLU A 289 4.84 -20.51 17.02
C GLU A 289 3.91 -19.41 17.56
N ALA A 290 4.21 -18.14 17.24
CA ALA A 290 3.39 -16.98 17.57
C ALA A 290 2.17 -16.79 16.65
N GLY A 291 1.87 -17.73 15.75
CA GLY A 291 0.68 -17.70 14.91
C GLY A 291 0.87 -17.12 13.50
N CYS A 292 2.11 -16.89 13.04
CA CYS A 292 2.37 -16.53 11.66
C CYS A 292 1.96 -17.68 10.72
N ILE A 293 1.16 -17.36 9.71
CA ILE A 293 0.68 -18.35 8.72
C ILE A 293 1.22 -18.10 7.32
N SER A 294 1.68 -16.88 7.04
CA SER A 294 2.17 -16.50 5.71
C SER A 294 3.21 -15.39 5.78
N VAL A 295 4.20 -15.46 4.91
CA VAL A 295 5.20 -14.41 4.72
C VAL A 295 5.19 -13.95 3.27
N TRP A 296 4.94 -12.66 3.07
CA TRP A 296 5.04 -12.00 1.78
C TRP A 296 6.43 -11.39 1.63
N SER A 297 7.06 -11.60 0.49
CA SER A 297 8.44 -11.16 0.33
C SER A 297 8.71 -10.55 -1.04
N GLY A 298 9.48 -9.47 -1.05
CA GLY A 298 9.97 -8.85 -2.27
C GLY A 298 11.12 -9.68 -2.86
N VAL A 299 10.81 -10.58 -3.79
CA VAL A 299 11.78 -11.35 -4.59
C VAL A 299 12.26 -10.54 -5.78
N GLU A 300 11.39 -9.76 -6.37
CA GLU A 300 11.49 -8.81 -7.46
C GLU A 300 11.96 -9.46 -8.78
N SER A 301 13.11 -10.14 -8.82
CA SER A 301 13.64 -10.75 -10.04
C SER A 301 14.40 -12.05 -9.76
N GLY A 302 14.38 -12.97 -10.72
CA GLY A 302 15.22 -14.16 -10.76
C GLY A 302 16.55 -13.96 -11.51
N ALA A 303 16.83 -12.75 -11.98
CA ALA A 303 18.07 -12.37 -12.64
C ALA A 303 18.89 -11.45 -11.75
N GLN A 304 20.06 -11.92 -11.28
CA GLN A 304 20.90 -11.17 -10.34
C GLN A 304 21.22 -9.76 -10.84
N GLN A 305 21.57 -9.61 -12.11
CA GLN A 305 21.86 -8.30 -12.71
C GLN A 305 20.69 -7.29 -12.60
N ILE A 306 19.45 -7.77 -12.56
CA ILE A 306 18.26 -6.90 -12.40
C ILE A 306 18.08 -6.57 -10.91
N LEU A 307 18.30 -7.52 -10.00
CA LEU A 307 18.33 -7.24 -8.55
C LEU A 307 19.39 -6.20 -8.19
N ASP A 308 20.56 -6.26 -8.83
CA ASP A 308 21.65 -5.30 -8.64
C ASP A 308 21.26 -3.91 -9.18
N ALA A 309 20.65 -3.85 -10.38
CA ALA A 309 20.13 -2.61 -10.96
C ALA A 309 19.02 -1.98 -10.11
N MET A 310 18.17 -2.80 -9.47
CA MET A 310 17.14 -2.37 -8.52
C MET A 310 17.72 -1.90 -7.18
N LYS A 311 19.00 -2.10 -6.94
CA LYS A 311 19.66 -1.93 -5.62
C LYS A 311 18.92 -2.69 -4.51
N LYS A 312 18.41 -3.89 -4.82
CA LYS A 312 17.66 -4.69 -3.86
C LYS A 312 18.55 -5.27 -2.77
N GLY A 313 19.84 -5.57 -3.08
CA GLY A 313 20.84 -6.07 -2.13
C GLY A 313 20.59 -7.51 -1.66
N ILE A 314 19.83 -8.30 -2.41
CA ILE A 314 19.61 -9.74 -2.16
C ILE A 314 20.21 -10.58 -3.30
N SER A 315 20.47 -11.87 -3.01
CA SER A 315 20.88 -12.80 -4.06
C SER A 315 19.77 -13.82 -4.39
N VAL A 316 19.86 -14.36 -5.60
CA VAL A 316 19.00 -15.46 -6.07
C VAL A 316 19.16 -16.69 -5.16
N GLU A 317 20.37 -16.98 -4.70
CA GLU A 317 20.69 -18.10 -3.81
C GLU A 317 20.08 -17.91 -2.41
N GLN A 318 20.14 -16.71 -1.85
CA GLN A 318 19.45 -16.39 -0.58
C GLN A 318 17.94 -16.65 -0.70
N THR A 319 17.33 -16.22 -1.81
CA THR A 319 15.91 -16.43 -2.05
C THR A 319 15.56 -17.92 -2.09
N ILE A 320 16.35 -18.75 -2.80
CA ILE A 320 16.13 -20.20 -2.85
C ILE A 320 16.18 -20.80 -1.43
N ARG A 321 17.18 -20.43 -0.65
CA ARG A 321 17.38 -20.93 0.71
C ARG A 321 16.21 -20.59 1.62
N VAL A 322 15.76 -19.33 1.63
CA VAL A 322 14.67 -18.86 2.49
C VAL A 322 13.34 -19.51 2.08
N PHE A 323 13.05 -19.64 0.78
CA PHE A 323 11.86 -20.35 0.32
C PHE A 323 11.90 -21.85 0.65
N GLY A 324 13.10 -22.42 0.76
CA GLY A 324 13.30 -23.77 1.30
C GLY A 324 12.82 -23.86 2.76
N TRP A 325 13.26 -22.95 3.63
CA TRP A 325 12.85 -22.88 5.03
C TRP A 325 11.34 -22.65 5.21
N LEU A 326 10.77 -21.69 4.45
CA LEU A 326 9.32 -21.41 4.50
C LEU A 326 8.49 -22.65 4.15
N ARG A 327 8.91 -23.39 3.13
CA ARG A 327 8.24 -24.65 2.73
C ARG A 327 8.37 -25.74 3.78
N GLU A 328 9.59 -25.94 4.34
CA GLU A 328 9.84 -26.91 5.41
C GLU A 328 8.96 -26.62 6.63
N LEU A 329 8.82 -25.37 6.98
CA LEU A 329 7.98 -24.92 8.10
C LEU A 329 6.48 -24.91 7.79
N GLY A 330 6.07 -25.11 6.53
CA GLY A 330 4.67 -25.04 6.12
C GLY A 330 4.06 -23.64 6.18
N LEU A 331 4.90 -22.58 6.17
CA LEU A 331 4.46 -21.20 6.06
C LEU A 331 4.07 -20.91 4.61
N LYS A 332 2.90 -20.31 4.40
CA LYS A 332 2.46 -19.89 3.06
C LYS A 332 3.34 -18.77 2.54
N THR A 333 3.55 -18.77 1.23
CA THR A 333 4.48 -17.84 0.57
C THR A 333 3.81 -17.11 -0.59
N ALA A 334 4.02 -15.80 -0.66
CA ALA A 334 3.59 -14.95 -1.76
C ALA A 334 4.73 -13.98 -2.16
N PRO A 335 5.62 -14.36 -3.11
CA PRO A 335 6.63 -13.44 -3.61
C PRO A 335 6.01 -12.33 -4.44
N ASN A 336 6.46 -11.10 -4.21
CA ASN A 336 6.28 -10.00 -5.15
C ASN A 336 7.38 -10.08 -6.21
N VAL A 337 7.00 -9.90 -7.46
CA VAL A 337 7.88 -9.96 -8.63
C VAL A 337 7.63 -8.75 -9.52
N ILE A 338 8.68 -8.13 -10.03
CA ILE A 338 8.63 -6.96 -10.89
C ILE A 338 9.19 -7.32 -12.27
N LEU A 339 8.41 -7.07 -13.33
CA LEU A 339 8.81 -7.23 -14.72
C LEU A 339 8.93 -5.86 -15.40
N GLY A 340 9.90 -5.71 -16.30
CA GLY A 340 10.09 -4.50 -17.09
C GLY A 340 10.89 -3.41 -16.39
N PHE A 341 11.65 -3.72 -15.33
CA PHE A 341 12.56 -2.75 -14.73
C PHE A 341 13.62 -2.28 -15.74
N PRO A 342 14.05 -1.00 -15.74
CA PRO A 342 15.09 -0.52 -16.64
C PRO A 342 16.34 -1.44 -16.67
N GLY A 343 16.74 -1.83 -17.88
CA GLY A 343 17.80 -2.82 -18.10
C GLY A 343 17.33 -4.26 -18.24
N GLU A 344 16.03 -4.54 -18.01
CA GLU A 344 15.48 -5.87 -18.25
C GLU A 344 15.30 -6.16 -19.76
N THR A 345 15.57 -7.38 -20.13
CA THR A 345 15.38 -7.95 -21.48
C THR A 345 14.38 -9.10 -21.43
N LYS A 346 13.87 -9.55 -22.58
CA LYS A 346 13.05 -10.78 -22.63
C LYS A 346 13.72 -11.96 -21.95
N LYS A 347 15.05 -12.12 -22.13
CA LYS A 347 15.82 -13.22 -21.53
C LYS A 347 15.83 -13.12 -20.00
N THR A 348 16.00 -11.93 -19.42
CA THR A 348 16.01 -11.77 -17.95
C THR A 348 14.62 -11.88 -17.36
N ALA A 349 13.58 -11.40 -18.02
CA ALA A 349 12.19 -11.59 -17.62
C ALA A 349 11.83 -13.10 -17.58
N TRP A 350 12.23 -13.87 -18.60
CA TRP A 350 12.05 -15.32 -18.58
C TRP A 350 12.85 -16.03 -17.49
N LYS A 351 14.07 -15.57 -17.17
CA LYS A 351 14.79 -16.09 -16.00
C LYS A 351 14.00 -15.88 -14.71
N THR A 352 13.34 -14.72 -14.57
CA THR A 352 12.49 -14.43 -13.42
C THR A 352 11.28 -15.36 -13.36
N ILE A 353 10.59 -15.62 -14.50
CA ILE A 353 9.43 -16.51 -14.58
C ILE A 353 9.81 -17.94 -14.18
N THR A 354 10.90 -18.49 -14.75
CA THR A 354 11.38 -19.83 -14.41
C THR A 354 11.93 -19.93 -12.99
N PHE A 355 12.50 -18.86 -12.48
CA PHE A 355 12.95 -18.78 -11.09
C PHE A 355 11.80 -18.87 -10.10
N VAL A 356 10.71 -18.15 -10.34
CA VAL A 356 9.48 -18.24 -9.52
C VAL A 356 8.94 -19.66 -9.51
N GLU A 357 8.98 -20.36 -10.63
CA GLU A 357 8.62 -21.77 -10.69
C GLU A 357 9.52 -22.64 -9.81
N LYS A 358 10.84 -22.42 -9.86
CA LYS A 358 11.84 -23.15 -9.08
C LYS A 358 11.64 -22.98 -7.57
N ILE A 359 11.38 -21.76 -7.08
CA ILE A 359 11.11 -21.53 -5.66
C ILE A 359 9.72 -22.03 -5.23
N SER A 360 8.85 -22.31 -6.18
CA SER A 360 7.54 -22.99 -6.01
C SER A 360 6.69 -22.42 -4.88
N PRO A 361 6.35 -21.13 -4.90
CA PRO A 361 5.52 -20.51 -3.87
C PRO A 361 4.07 -21.02 -3.90
N ASP A 362 3.29 -20.69 -2.84
CA ASP A 362 1.86 -21.03 -2.79
C ASP A 362 1.06 -20.11 -3.71
N TYR A 363 1.39 -18.83 -3.74
CA TYR A 363 0.83 -17.83 -4.66
C TYR A 363 1.98 -17.06 -5.27
N VAL A 364 1.78 -16.49 -6.44
CA VAL A 364 2.60 -15.36 -6.88
C VAL A 364 1.72 -14.14 -6.69
N GLY A 365 2.07 -13.33 -5.71
CA GLY A 365 1.50 -12.00 -5.60
C GLY A 365 1.90 -11.29 -6.86
N PHE A 366 1.10 -11.00 -7.74
CA PHE A 366 1.23 -10.34 -9.02
C PHE A 366 2.65 -10.30 -9.62
N TYR A 367 2.79 -10.71 -10.88
CA TYR A 367 3.87 -10.22 -11.71
C TYR A 367 3.59 -8.74 -11.98
N ASN A 368 4.07 -7.88 -11.08
CA ASN A 368 3.90 -6.44 -11.23
C ASN A 368 4.72 -5.96 -12.43
N ILE A 369 4.13 -5.07 -13.21
CA ILE A 369 4.89 -4.26 -14.15
C ILE A 369 5.62 -3.18 -13.36
N ALA A 370 6.89 -2.97 -13.65
CA ALA A 370 7.64 -1.86 -13.09
C ALA A 370 6.90 -0.54 -13.38
N THR A 371 6.33 0.06 -12.34
CA THR A 371 5.53 1.29 -12.47
C THR A 371 6.31 2.43 -11.84
N PRO A 372 6.74 3.43 -12.62
CA PRO A 372 7.47 4.57 -12.11
C PRO A 372 6.52 5.50 -11.35
N PHE A 373 6.42 5.30 -10.05
CA PHE A 373 5.64 6.19 -9.18
C PHE A 373 6.41 7.49 -8.89
N PRO A 374 5.76 8.65 -8.94
CA PRO A 374 6.38 9.90 -8.49
C PRO A 374 7.02 9.75 -7.11
N GLY A 375 8.22 10.32 -6.94
CA GLY A 375 9.00 10.16 -5.71
C GLY A 375 9.90 8.94 -5.65
N THR A 376 9.96 8.09 -6.67
CA THR A 376 10.94 7.00 -6.76
C THR A 376 12.14 7.41 -7.64
N PRO A 377 13.38 6.92 -7.35
CA PRO A 377 14.51 7.13 -8.24
C PRO A 377 14.25 6.60 -9.66
N MET A 378 13.51 5.50 -9.78
CA MET A 378 13.10 4.93 -11.07
C MET A 378 12.24 5.91 -11.89
N TYR A 379 11.32 6.66 -11.23
CA TYR A 379 10.52 7.68 -11.91
C TYR A 379 11.41 8.77 -12.48
N ASP A 380 12.33 9.32 -11.66
CA ASP A 380 13.24 10.37 -12.07
C ASP A 380 14.08 9.93 -13.27
N TYR A 381 14.62 8.70 -13.24
CA TYR A 381 15.39 8.10 -14.31
C TYR A 381 14.61 7.92 -15.62
N ILE A 382 13.38 7.39 -15.54
CA ILE A 382 12.52 7.18 -16.71
C ILE A 382 12.12 8.51 -17.35
N MET A 383 11.86 9.53 -16.54
CA MET A 383 11.56 10.88 -17.03
C MET A 383 12.77 11.51 -17.72
N GLU A 384 13.96 11.40 -17.14
CA GLU A 384 15.22 11.88 -17.75
C GLU A 384 15.49 11.24 -19.12
N LYS A 385 15.22 9.92 -19.25
CA LYS A 385 15.39 9.19 -20.52
C LYS A 385 14.27 9.43 -21.54
N GLY A 386 13.19 10.11 -21.18
CA GLY A 386 12.03 10.29 -22.05
C GLY A 386 11.31 8.98 -22.40
N TRP A 387 11.34 7.99 -21.53
CA TRP A 387 10.76 6.65 -21.78
C TRP A 387 9.30 6.55 -21.39
N LEU A 388 8.75 7.47 -20.61
CA LEU A 388 7.34 7.47 -20.24
C LEU A 388 6.46 7.66 -21.48
N ARG A 389 5.42 6.84 -21.64
CA ARG A 389 4.46 6.87 -22.75
C ARG A 389 3.06 7.22 -22.31
N VAL A 390 2.73 6.92 -21.05
CA VAL A 390 1.39 7.12 -20.48
C VAL A 390 1.52 7.98 -19.23
N THR A 391 0.91 9.15 -19.27
CA THR A 391 0.89 10.12 -18.14
C THR A 391 -0.39 10.06 -17.34
N ASP A 392 -1.37 9.25 -17.78
CA ASP A 392 -2.64 9.07 -17.11
C ASP A 392 -2.48 8.21 -15.85
N PHE A 393 -2.58 8.82 -14.67
CA PHE A 393 -2.42 8.15 -13.40
C PHE A 393 -3.44 7.03 -13.12
N ASP A 394 -4.59 7.02 -13.80
CA ASP A 394 -5.57 5.91 -13.71
C ASP A 394 -5.02 4.60 -14.31
N LYS A 395 -3.89 4.65 -15.02
CA LYS A 395 -3.18 3.49 -15.59
C LYS A 395 -2.00 3.00 -14.75
N TYR A 396 -1.74 3.62 -13.58
CA TYR A 396 -0.64 3.24 -12.68
C TYR A 396 -1.06 2.09 -11.74
N ASP A 397 -1.70 1.08 -12.31
CA ASP A 397 -2.29 -0.08 -11.62
C ASP A 397 -1.32 -1.24 -11.40
N THR A 398 -0.03 -1.06 -11.66
CA THR A 398 1.03 -2.10 -11.64
C THR A 398 0.81 -3.29 -12.57
N ALA A 399 -0.26 -3.29 -13.33
CA ALA A 399 -0.60 -4.32 -14.31
C ALA A 399 -0.45 -3.84 -15.76
N THR A 400 -0.59 -2.53 -15.96
CA THR A 400 -0.52 -1.87 -17.27
C THR A 400 0.89 -1.31 -17.50
N PRO A 401 1.59 -1.68 -18.58
CA PRO A 401 2.82 -1.01 -18.98
C PRO A 401 2.55 0.45 -19.32
N ILE A 402 3.33 1.37 -18.76
CA ILE A 402 3.16 2.81 -18.96
C ILE A 402 4.41 3.51 -19.52
N PHE A 403 5.50 2.76 -19.63
CA PHE A 403 6.73 3.20 -20.27
C PHE A 403 7.36 2.06 -21.07
N GLU A 404 8.29 2.37 -21.92
CA GLU A 404 9.09 1.40 -22.66
C GLU A 404 10.56 1.77 -22.65
N THR A 405 11.40 0.76 -22.75
CA THR A 405 12.85 0.90 -22.81
C THR A 405 13.36 0.46 -24.18
N PRO A 406 14.62 0.75 -24.53
CA PRO A 406 15.21 0.21 -25.75
C PRO A 406 15.24 -1.31 -25.82
N MET A 407 15.10 -2.00 -24.67
CA MET A 407 15.18 -3.47 -24.55
C MET A 407 13.82 -4.15 -24.55
N LEU A 408 12.74 -3.46 -24.14
CA LEU A 408 11.39 -3.99 -24.03
C LEU A 408 10.36 -2.91 -24.34
N SER A 409 9.52 -3.17 -25.33
CA SER A 409 8.33 -2.36 -25.62
C SER A 409 7.19 -2.68 -24.66
N MET A 410 6.23 -1.78 -24.52
CA MET A 410 5.03 -1.97 -23.71
C MET A 410 4.23 -3.20 -24.16
N LYS A 411 4.16 -3.46 -25.48
CA LYS A 411 3.48 -4.63 -26.03
C LYS A 411 4.14 -5.93 -25.59
N GLU A 412 5.47 -6.03 -25.73
CA GLU A 412 6.23 -7.21 -25.32
C GLU A 412 6.11 -7.48 -23.82
N LEU A 413 6.18 -6.43 -23.03
CA LEU A 413 6.06 -6.53 -21.58
C LEU A 413 4.68 -7.05 -21.13
N LYS A 414 3.61 -6.57 -21.78
CA LYS A 414 2.25 -7.08 -21.57
C LYS A 414 2.14 -8.57 -21.93
N GLU A 415 2.67 -8.97 -23.06
CA GLU A 415 2.67 -10.37 -23.52
C GLU A 415 3.45 -11.27 -22.56
N ILE A 416 4.63 -10.82 -22.10
CA ILE A 416 5.46 -11.56 -21.13
C ILE A 416 4.69 -11.74 -19.82
N ARG A 417 4.03 -10.69 -19.31
CA ARG A 417 3.25 -10.78 -18.09
C ARG A 417 2.08 -11.76 -18.19
N GLU A 418 1.33 -11.74 -19.31
CA GLU A 418 0.26 -12.70 -19.55
C GLU A 418 0.80 -14.14 -19.61
N GLN A 419 1.93 -14.36 -20.30
CA GLN A 419 2.58 -15.65 -20.37
C GLN A 419 3.08 -16.11 -18.99
N ALA A 420 3.61 -15.21 -18.16
CA ALA A 420 4.06 -15.51 -16.80
C ALA A 420 2.91 -16.06 -15.93
N PHE A 421 1.72 -15.44 -15.99
CA PHE A 421 0.53 -15.95 -15.32
C PHE A 421 0.15 -17.34 -15.77
N HIS A 422 0.05 -17.55 -17.08
CA HIS A 422 -0.31 -18.84 -17.65
C HIS A 422 0.72 -19.91 -17.28
N HIS A 423 2.01 -19.58 -17.40
CA HIS A 423 3.11 -20.48 -17.09
C HIS A 423 3.11 -20.91 -15.61
N PHE A 424 2.76 -20.03 -14.69
CA PHE A 424 2.73 -20.34 -13.27
C PHE A 424 1.45 -21.10 -12.87
N TYR A 425 0.26 -20.55 -13.15
CA TYR A 425 -1.01 -21.05 -12.61
C TYR A 425 -1.61 -22.24 -13.36
N LEU A 426 -1.28 -22.41 -14.64
CA LEU A 426 -1.80 -23.53 -15.45
C LEU A 426 -0.87 -24.76 -15.47
N ARG A 427 0.19 -24.79 -14.65
CA ARG A 427 1.05 -25.97 -14.53
C ARG A 427 0.28 -27.12 -13.88
N PRO A 428 0.34 -28.35 -14.44
CA PRO A 428 -0.30 -29.51 -13.82
C PRO A 428 0.15 -29.75 -12.37
N THR A 429 1.45 -29.57 -12.09
CA THR A 429 2.03 -29.73 -10.76
C THR A 429 1.48 -28.71 -9.75
N TYR A 430 1.23 -27.47 -10.18
CA TYR A 430 0.61 -26.46 -9.34
C TYR A 430 -0.85 -26.81 -9.04
N ILE A 431 -1.61 -27.16 -10.07
CA ILE A 431 -3.03 -27.52 -9.96
C ILE A 431 -3.20 -28.72 -9.03
N LEU A 432 -2.43 -29.80 -9.22
CA LEU A 432 -2.47 -30.98 -8.37
C LEU A 432 -2.12 -30.67 -6.90
N ARG A 433 -1.09 -29.82 -6.67
CA ARG A 433 -0.71 -29.37 -5.34
C ARG A 433 -1.82 -28.60 -4.65
N MET A 434 -2.52 -27.74 -5.37
CA MET A 434 -3.62 -26.95 -4.82
C MET A 434 -4.84 -27.81 -4.48
N PHE A 435 -5.17 -28.80 -5.30
CA PHE A 435 -6.20 -29.79 -4.98
C PHE A 435 -5.83 -30.60 -3.73
N ALA A 436 -4.58 -31.05 -3.60
CA ALA A 436 -4.11 -31.83 -2.46
C ALA A 436 -4.15 -31.02 -1.13
N LYS A 437 -3.96 -29.70 -1.21
CA LYS A 437 -4.02 -28.81 -0.03
C LYS A 437 -5.46 -28.38 0.36
N GLY A 438 -6.48 -28.79 -0.38
CA GLY A 438 -7.89 -28.45 -0.08
C GLY A 438 -8.23 -26.96 -0.16
N GLY A 439 -7.46 -26.15 -0.87
CA GLY A 439 -7.54 -24.71 -0.82
C GLY A 439 -8.44 -24.07 -1.88
N MET A 440 -9.58 -23.48 -1.50
CA MET A 440 -10.44 -22.68 -2.39
C MET A 440 -9.71 -21.49 -3.05
N HIS A 441 -8.74 -20.87 -2.37
CA HIS A 441 -7.97 -19.75 -2.92
C HIS A 441 -7.09 -20.16 -4.12
N GLY A 442 -6.48 -21.34 -4.09
CA GLY A 442 -5.73 -21.85 -5.24
C GLY A 442 -6.65 -22.16 -6.45
N LEU A 443 -7.85 -22.67 -6.20
CA LEU A 443 -8.86 -22.87 -7.23
C LEU A 443 -9.32 -21.54 -7.84
N SER A 444 -9.52 -20.51 -7.02
CA SER A 444 -9.86 -19.17 -7.49
C SER A 444 -8.77 -18.58 -8.40
N ALA A 445 -7.51 -18.64 -7.98
CA ALA A 445 -6.38 -18.15 -8.79
C ALA A 445 -6.22 -18.93 -10.10
N THR A 446 -6.40 -20.26 -10.06
CA THR A 446 -6.38 -21.13 -11.25
C THR A 446 -7.55 -20.81 -12.17
N ARG A 447 -8.76 -20.60 -11.62
CA ARG A 447 -9.94 -20.18 -12.38
C ARG A 447 -9.69 -18.84 -13.05
N THR A 448 -9.17 -17.84 -12.34
CA THR A 448 -8.84 -16.52 -12.91
C THR A 448 -7.82 -16.66 -14.05
N ALA A 449 -6.76 -17.47 -13.87
CA ALA A 449 -5.78 -17.73 -14.93
C ALA A 449 -6.41 -18.41 -16.15
N LEU A 450 -7.34 -19.35 -15.94
CA LEU A 450 -8.08 -20.02 -17.02
C LEU A 450 -9.03 -19.06 -17.75
N GLU A 451 -9.74 -18.21 -17.02
CA GLU A 451 -10.60 -17.16 -17.59
C GLU A 451 -9.79 -16.18 -18.45
N HIS A 452 -8.62 -15.75 -17.97
CA HIS A 452 -7.69 -14.92 -18.76
C HIS A 452 -7.19 -15.62 -20.01
N LEU A 453 -6.85 -16.91 -19.93
CA LEU A 453 -6.43 -17.72 -21.07
C LEU A 453 -7.55 -17.82 -22.10
N LEU A 454 -8.75 -18.18 -21.68
CA LEU A 454 -9.92 -18.28 -22.57
C LEU A 454 -10.24 -16.94 -23.23
N LYS A 455 -10.16 -15.83 -22.50
CA LYS A 455 -10.33 -14.47 -23.04
C LYS A 455 -9.25 -14.14 -24.07
N SER A 456 -7.99 -14.49 -23.80
CA SER A 456 -6.87 -14.30 -24.74
C SER A 456 -7.04 -15.12 -26.03
N ILE A 457 -7.47 -16.38 -25.91
CA ILE A 457 -7.77 -17.24 -27.05
C ILE A 457 -8.92 -16.66 -27.88
N LYS A 458 -10.01 -16.25 -27.23
CA LYS A 458 -11.18 -15.65 -27.91
C LYS A 458 -10.82 -14.38 -28.68
N LEU A 459 -9.98 -13.52 -28.11
CA LEU A 459 -9.48 -12.31 -28.76
C LEU A 459 -8.56 -12.61 -29.95
N LYS A 460 -7.76 -13.69 -29.89
CA LYS A 460 -6.92 -14.12 -31.01
C LYS A 460 -7.78 -14.71 -32.16
N LEU A 461 -8.81 -15.48 -31.83
CA LEU A 461 -9.75 -16.05 -32.84
C LEU A 461 -10.65 -15.00 -33.52
N GLN A 462 -10.91 -13.86 -32.85
CA GLN A 462 -11.65 -12.73 -33.43
C GLN A 462 -10.79 -11.83 -34.34
N ARG A 463 -9.49 -12.05 -34.38
CA ARG A 463 -8.53 -11.30 -35.22
C ARG A 463 -8.04 -12.11 -36.42
N LEU A 464 -8.45 -13.37 -36.52
CA LEU A 464 -8.34 -14.25 -37.70
C LEU A 464 -9.63 -14.21 -38.51
#